data_6f4de2cdf7ac819ae98c8675086c896d
#
_entry.id   6f4de2cdf7ac819ae98c8675086c896d
#
_cell.length_a   1.000
_cell.length_b   1.000
_cell.length_c   1.000
_cell.angle_alpha   90.00
_cell.angle_beta   90.00
_cell.angle_gamma   90.00
#
_symmetry.space_group_name_H-M   'P 1'
#
loop_
_entity.id
_entity.type
_entity.pdbx_description
1 polymer ?
#
loop_
_entity_poly.entity_id
_entity_poly.type
_entity_poly.pdbx_seq_one_letter_code
_entity_poly.pdbx_strand_id
1 'polypeptide(L)'
;MKTDLTRILSVSGQHGLFYYVAQARGGAIVEALSDKRRTVFDMKSRITTLADISIYTNEGELKLKEVFLKLNAVLGEADAPTSKASSEELKSLFEKAIPDYDADRFYVSHMKKVVDWYNEIKHYASFDFEEENAAEA
;
A
#
# COMPACT_ATOMS: atom_id res chain seq x y z
N MET A 1 -7.25 -6.35 -15.28
CA MET A 1 -7.02 -7.21 -14.12
C MET A 1 -7.24 -6.42 -12.83
N LYS A 2 -8.12 -6.90 -11.99
CA LYS A 2 -8.42 -6.18 -10.74
C LYS A 2 -7.45 -6.55 -9.63
N THR A 3 -7.16 -5.60 -8.80
CA THR A 3 -6.27 -5.76 -7.64
C THR A 3 -7.10 -5.89 -6.37
N ASP A 4 -6.86 -6.95 -5.63
CA ASP A 4 -7.56 -7.20 -4.36
C ASP A 4 -6.61 -6.87 -3.20
N LEU A 5 -6.79 -5.70 -2.60
CA LEU A 5 -5.93 -5.25 -1.50
C LEU A 5 -6.08 -6.13 -0.25
N THR A 6 -7.16 -6.90 -0.14
CA THR A 6 -7.29 -7.83 0.99
C THR A 6 -6.30 -8.98 0.91
N ARG A 7 -5.70 -9.20 -0.26
CA ARG A 7 -4.69 -10.24 -0.49
C ARG A 7 -3.28 -9.69 -0.68
N ILE A 8 -3.11 -8.39 -0.70
CA ILE A 8 -1.79 -7.77 -0.82
C ILE A 8 -1.27 -7.49 0.59
N LEU A 9 -0.08 -8.00 0.88
CA LEU A 9 0.50 -7.97 2.21
C LEU A 9 1.79 -7.19 2.24
N SER A 10 2.00 -6.49 3.35
CA SER A 10 3.29 -5.89 3.69
C SER A 10 3.83 -6.66 4.89
N VAL A 11 5.09 -7.08 4.81
CA VAL A 11 5.75 -7.82 5.89
C VAL A 11 6.84 -6.95 6.49
N SER A 12 6.82 -6.77 7.81
CA SER A 12 7.79 -5.93 8.50
C SER A 12 9.21 -6.43 8.24
N GLY A 13 10.09 -5.52 7.86
CA GLY A 13 11.48 -5.84 7.54
C GLY A 13 11.72 -6.33 6.13
N GLN A 14 10.68 -6.51 5.34
CA GLN A 14 10.80 -6.95 3.95
C GLN A 14 10.48 -5.80 3.00
N HIS A 15 11.22 -5.71 1.91
CA HIS A 15 10.92 -4.75 0.84
C HIS A 15 9.88 -5.32 -0.10
N GLY A 16 9.07 -4.43 -0.66
CA GLY A 16 8.07 -4.80 -1.63
C GLY A 16 6.82 -5.38 -1.00
N LEU A 17 5.92 -5.82 -1.86
CA LEU A 17 4.63 -6.36 -1.46
C LEU A 17 4.52 -7.82 -1.86
N PHE A 18 3.64 -8.51 -1.15
CA PHE A 18 3.42 -9.94 -1.37
C PHE A 18 1.93 -10.21 -1.58
N TYR A 19 1.65 -11.18 -2.41
CA TYR A 19 0.29 -11.65 -2.63
C TYR A 19 0.05 -12.90 -1.81
N TYR A 20 -1.03 -12.93 -1.06
CA TYR A 20 -1.39 -14.09 -0.25
C TYR A 20 -1.84 -15.24 -1.16
N VAL A 21 -1.20 -16.37 -1.07
CA VAL A 21 -1.51 -17.55 -1.88
C VAL A 21 -2.36 -18.54 -1.11
N ALA A 22 -1.87 -18.97 0.06
CA ALA A 22 -2.56 -19.97 0.85
C ALA A 22 -2.01 -20.01 2.27
N GLN A 23 -2.79 -20.58 3.16
CA GLN A 23 -2.34 -20.82 4.52
C GLN A 23 -1.45 -22.06 4.54
N ALA A 24 -0.33 -21.97 5.23
CA ALA A 24 0.57 -23.09 5.45
C ALA A 24 0.58 -23.45 6.93
N ARG A 25 1.13 -24.60 7.23
CA ARG A 25 1.30 -25.01 8.61
C ARG A 25 2.26 -24.06 9.31
N GLY A 26 1.75 -23.33 10.29
CA GLY A 26 2.55 -22.36 11.04
C GLY A 26 2.81 -21.04 10.34
N GLY A 27 2.13 -20.74 9.22
CA GLY A 27 2.34 -19.48 8.55
C GLY A 27 1.51 -19.30 7.30
N ALA A 28 1.99 -18.42 6.42
CA ALA A 28 1.30 -18.10 5.18
C ALA A 28 2.26 -18.25 3.99
N ILE A 29 1.76 -18.85 2.93
CA ILE A 29 2.48 -18.90 1.65
C ILE A 29 2.12 -17.63 0.89
N VAL A 30 3.14 -16.89 0.50
CA VAL A 30 2.97 -15.63 -0.22
C VAL A 30 3.83 -15.62 -1.47
N GLU A 31 3.47 -14.78 -2.42
CA GLU A 31 4.19 -14.63 -3.67
C GLU A 31 4.58 -13.16 -3.82
N ALA A 32 5.87 -12.89 -3.98
CA ALA A 32 6.33 -11.52 -4.18
C ALA A 32 5.77 -10.95 -5.49
N LEU A 33 5.28 -9.71 -5.47
CA LEU A 33 4.72 -9.10 -6.67
C LEU A 33 5.79 -8.90 -7.74
N SER A 34 7.00 -8.57 -7.33
CA SER A 34 8.06 -8.20 -8.27
C SER A 34 8.61 -9.37 -9.08
N ASP A 35 8.91 -10.49 -8.45
CA ASP A 35 9.58 -11.62 -9.11
C ASP A 35 8.77 -12.90 -9.10
N LYS A 36 7.59 -12.89 -8.50
CA LYS A 36 6.68 -14.03 -8.42
C LYS A 36 7.24 -15.21 -7.63
N ARG A 37 8.25 -14.98 -6.82
CA ARG A 37 8.80 -16.02 -5.96
C ARG A 37 7.90 -16.25 -4.76
N ARG A 38 7.72 -17.52 -4.44
CA ARG A 38 6.93 -17.91 -3.28
C ARG A 38 7.80 -18.10 -2.07
N THR A 39 7.30 -17.66 -0.93
CA THR A 39 7.99 -17.75 0.35
C THR A 39 6.95 -18.03 1.42
N VAL A 40 7.37 -18.67 2.48
CA VAL A 40 6.52 -18.91 3.65
C VAL A 40 7.00 -17.99 4.77
N PHE A 41 6.08 -17.18 5.29
CA PHE A 41 6.35 -16.40 6.50
C PHE A 41 5.61 -17.05 7.66
N ASP A 42 6.30 -17.20 8.79
CA ASP A 42 5.71 -17.84 9.95
C ASP A 42 4.76 -16.90 10.70
N MET A 43 4.08 -17.43 11.70
CA MET A 43 3.10 -16.66 12.46
C MET A 43 3.72 -15.55 13.32
N LYS A 44 5.04 -15.59 13.51
CA LYS A 44 5.74 -14.53 14.25
C LYS A 44 6.06 -13.34 13.39
N SER A 45 5.99 -13.49 12.07
CA SER A 45 6.21 -12.38 11.16
C SER A 45 5.08 -11.36 11.30
N ARG A 46 5.45 -10.09 11.27
CA ARG A 46 4.45 -9.02 11.32
C ARG A 46 3.94 -8.77 9.91
N ILE A 47 2.80 -9.33 9.62
CA ILE A 47 2.17 -9.24 8.30
C ILE A 47 0.96 -8.33 8.41
N THR A 48 0.90 -7.34 7.54
CA THR A 48 -0.23 -6.41 7.49
C THR A 48 -0.86 -6.46 6.10
N THR A 49 -2.17 -6.60 6.06
CA THR A 49 -2.93 -6.55 4.81
C THR A 49 -3.12 -5.09 4.40
N LEU A 50 -2.85 -4.76 3.14
CA LEU A 50 -2.98 -3.36 2.70
C LEU A 50 -4.40 -2.83 2.83
N ALA A 51 -5.40 -3.68 2.70
CA ALA A 51 -6.80 -3.27 2.88
C ALA A 51 -7.08 -2.74 4.29
N ASP A 52 -6.28 -3.17 5.28
CA ASP A 52 -6.47 -2.76 6.67
C ASP A 52 -5.70 -1.49 7.03
N ILE A 53 -4.90 -0.98 6.11
CA ILE A 53 -4.08 0.21 6.35
C ILE A 53 -4.85 1.46 5.98
N SER A 54 -4.78 2.46 6.85
CA SER A 54 -5.35 3.79 6.62
C SER A 54 -4.35 4.85 7.00
N ILE A 55 -4.50 6.03 6.43
CA ILE A 55 -3.77 7.20 6.89
C ILE A 55 -4.72 8.12 7.63
N TYR A 56 -4.17 9.03 8.41
CA TYR A 56 -4.98 10.00 9.14
C TYR A 56 -5.11 11.30 8.35
N THR A 57 -6.35 11.78 8.27
CA THR A 57 -6.65 13.10 7.73
C THR A 57 -7.33 13.92 8.82
N ASN A 58 -7.52 15.21 8.56
CA ASN A 58 -8.22 16.08 9.51
C ASN A 58 -9.69 15.71 9.67
N GLU A 59 -10.22 14.93 8.75
CA GLU A 59 -11.62 14.48 8.79
C GLU A 59 -11.77 13.03 9.26
N GLY A 60 -10.67 12.35 9.60
CA GLY A 60 -10.69 10.98 10.04
C GLY A 60 -9.74 10.10 9.24
N GLU A 61 -9.95 8.80 9.28
CA GLU A 61 -9.10 7.85 8.56
C GLU A 61 -9.48 7.77 7.08
N LEU A 62 -8.46 7.66 6.23
CA LEU A 62 -8.63 7.46 4.80
C LEU A 62 -7.97 6.13 4.44
N LYS A 63 -8.72 5.20 3.87
CA LYS A 63 -8.20 3.89 3.50
C LYS A 63 -7.15 3.99 2.40
N LEU A 64 -6.19 3.09 2.43
CA LEU A 64 -5.07 3.08 1.48
C LEU A 64 -5.54 2.98 0.03
N LYS A 65 -6.61 2.26 -0.24
CA LYS A 65 -7.24 2.21 -1.56
C LYS A 65 -7.54 3.61 -2.08
N GLU A 66 -8.16 4.44 -1.26
CA GLU A 66 -8.49 5.82 -1.62
C GLU A 66 -7.24 6.66 -1.79
N VAL A 67 -6.24 6.43 -0.95
CA VAL A 67 -4.95 7.13 -1.05
C VAL A 67 -4.33 6.85 -2.42
N PHE A 68 -4.29 5.60 -2.85
CA PHE A 68 -3.74 5.24 -4.14
C PHE A 68 -4.50 5.86 -5.30
N LEU A 69 -5.83 5.89 -5.21
CA LEU A 69 -6.65 6.51 -6.26
C LEU A 69 -6.40 8.01 -6.35
N LYS A 70 -6.26 8.68 -5.21
CA LYS A 70 -5.95 10.12 -5.19
C LYS A 70 -4.55 10.40 -5.73
N LEU A 71 -3.58 9.58 -5.38
CA LEU A 71 -2.23 9.71 -5.93
C LEU A 71 -2.23 9.49 -7.44
N ASN A 72 -2.97 8.49 -7.90
CA ASN A 72 -3.07 8.22 -9.33
C ASN A 72 -3.69 9.38 -10.09
N ALA A 73 -4.65 10.07 -9.50
CA ALA A 73 -5.27 11.24 -10.11
C ALA A 73 -4.27 12.38 -10.28
N VAL A 74 -3.31 12.51 -9.37
CA VAL A 74 -2.27 13.55 -9.43
C VAL A 74 -1.14 13.14 -10.38
N LEU A 75 -0.70 11.89 -10.27
CA LEU A 75 0.49 11.39 -11.00
C LEU A 75 0.18 10.94 -12.41
N GLY A 76 -1.05 10.50 -12.67
CA GLY A 76 -1.39 9.93 -13.97
C GLY A 76 -0.55 8.71 -14.26
N GLU A 77 0.15 8.71 -15.38
CA GLU A 77 1.01 7.60 -15.78
C GLU A 77 2.42 7.67 -15.19
N ALA A 78 2.76 8.78 -14.54
CA ALA A 78 4.07 8.93 -13.94
C ALA A 78 4.21 8.11 -12.66
N ASP A 79 5.44 7.67 -12.39
CA ASP A 79 5.74 6.99 -11.14
C ASP A 79 5.73 7.99 -9.98
N ALA A 80 5.42 7.50 -8.80
CA ALA A 80 5.59 8.28 -7.58
C ALA A 80 7.09 8.43 -7.27
N PRO A 81 7.48 9.48 -6.53
CA PRO A 81 8.83 9.55 -6.00
C PRO A 81 9.14 8.31 -5.18
N THR A 82 10.41 7.91 -5.15
CA THR A 82 10.79 6.74 -4.36
C THR A 82 10.96 7.12 -2.89
N SER A 83 11.16 6.12 -2.04
CA SER A 83 11.45 6.36 -0.63
C SER A 83 12.75 7.15 -0.41
N LYS A 84 13.55 7.30 -1.45
CA LYS A 84 14.79 8.10 -1.41
C LYS A 84 14.55 9.58 -1.71
N ALA A 85 13.33 9.96 -2.06
CA ALA A 85 13.00 11.34 -2.33
C ALA A 85 13.11 12.19 -1.08
N SER A 86 13.28 13.51 -1.26
CA SER A 86 13.35 14.42 -0.13
C SER A 86 12.00 14.52 0.60
N SER A 87 12.05 14.92 1.86
CA SER A 87 10.83 15.16 2.64
C SER A 87 9.92 16.17 1.97
N GLU A 88 10.51 17.23 1.41
CA GLU A 88 9.76 18.29 0.75
C GLU A 88 9.03 17.79 -0.48
N GLU A 89 9.68 16.95 -1.27
CA GLU A 89 9.08 16.37 -2.46
C GLU A 89 7.90 15.48 -2.11
N LEU A 90 8.07 14.64 -1.08
CA LEU A 90 7.00 13.76 -0.62
C LEU A 90 5.83 14.57 -0.05
N LYS A 91 6.10 15.55 0.78
CA LYS A 91 5.05 16.40 1.35
C LYS A 91 4.29 17.14 0.26
N SER A 92 5.00 17.65 -0.75
CA SER A 92 4.37 18.35 -1.86
C SER A 92 3.40 17.44 -2.62
N LEU A 93 3.80 16.20 -2.87
CA LEU A 93 2.94 15.22 -3.53
C LEU A 93 1.66 14.96 -2.72
N PHE A 94 1.81 14.69 -1.43
CA PHE A 94 0.65 14.38 -0.60
C PHE A 94 -0.24 15.60 -0.37
N GLU A 95 0.32 16.80 -0.32
CA GLU A 95 -0.47 18.02 -0.26
C GLU A 95 -1.36 18.20 -1.50
N LYS A 96 -0.88 17.79 -2.65
CA LYS A 96 -1.67 17.84 -3.89
C LYS A 96 -2.74 16.76 -3.93
N ALA A 97 -2.40 15.57 -3.49
CA ALA A 97 -3.30 14.43 -3.57
C ALA A 97 -4.33 14.42 -2.43
N ILE A 98 -3.87 14.75 -1.23
CA ILE A 98 -4.68 14.67 -0.01
C ILE A 98 -4.41 15.92 0.81
N PRO A 99 -5.00 17.08 0.42
CA PRO A 99 -4.68 18.36 1.08
C PRO A 99 -4.97 18.40 2.58
N ASP A 100 -5.86 17.53 3.04
CA ASP A 100 -6.29 17.48 4.43
C ASP A 100 -5.60 16.39 5.24
N TYR A 101 -4.49 15.85 4.76
CA TYR A 101 -3.77 14.85 5.56
C TYR A 101 -3.31 15.45 6.89
N ASP A 102 -3.33 14.63 7.94
CA ASP A 102 -3.00 15.08 9.28
C ASP A 102 -1.48 15.04 9.48
N ALA A 103 -0.84 16.21 9.40
CA ALA A 103 0.62 16.29 9.48
C ALA A 103 1.17 15.84 10.85
N ASP A 104 0.35 15.84 11.88
CA ASP A 104 0.76 15.41 13.22
C ASP A 104 0.78 13.89 13.37
N ARG A 105 0.09 13.16 12.49
CA ARG A 105 -0.03 11.70 12.57
C ARG A 105 0.39 10.96 11.30
N PHE A 106 0.55 11.68 10.19
CA PHE A 106 1.01 11.09 8.93
C PHE A 106 2.40 11.64 8.62
N TYR A 107 3.41 10.87 9.00
CA TYR A 107 4.81 11.30 8.94
C TYR A 107 5.46 10.98 7.60
N VAL A 108 6.61 11.62 7.34
CA VAL A 108 7.41 11.35 6.14
C VAL A 108 7.79 9.87 6.04
N SER A 109 8.08 9.21 7.16
CA SER A 109 8.37 7.79 7.15
C SER A 109 7.19 6.95 6.62
N HIS A 110 5.97 7.39 6.89
CA HIS A 110 4.78 6.74 6.34
C HIS A 110 4.62 7.05 4.84
N MET A 111 4.91 8.29 4.45
CA MET A 111 4.85 8.69 3.04
C MET A 111 5.79 7.85 2.19
N LYS A 112 6.99 7.57 2.70
CA LYS A 112 7.97 6.73 2.01
C LYS A 112 7.43 5.34 1.74
N LYS A 113 6.77 4.75 2.71
CA LYS A 113 6.15 3.43 2.53
C LYS A 113 5.02 3.47 1.51
N VAL A 114 4.18 4.49 1.59
CA VAL A 114 3.03 4.62 0.69
C VAL A 114 3.48 4.76 -0.76
N VAL A 115 4.49 5.59 -1.03
CA VAL A 115 4.97 5.76 -2.41
C VAL A 115 5.64 4.49 -2.94
N ASP A 116 6.36 3.75 -2.10
CA ASP A 116 6.94 2.48 -2.52
C ASP A 116 5.84 1.47 -2.86
N TRP A 117 4.81 1.38 -2.04
CA TRP A 117 3.68 0.49 -2.32
C TRP A 117 2.91 0.93 -3.57
N TYR A 118 2.74 2.23 -3.76
CA TYR A 118 2.10 2.78 -4.95
C TYR A 118 2.83 2.32 -6.22
N ASN A 119 4.15 2.49 -6.25
CA ASN A 119 4.95 2.10 -7.40
C ASN A 119 4.92 0.58 -7.62
N GLU A 120 4.94 -0.20 -6.55
CA GLU A 120 4.86 -1.66 -6.62
C GLU A 120 3.55 -2.10 -7.28
N ILE A 121 2.44 -1.53 -6.83
CA ILE A 121 1.13 -1.85 -7.39
C ILE A 121 1.02 -1.36 -8.84
N LYS A 122 1.55 -0.19 -9.13
CA LYS A 122 1.53 0.34 -10.49
C LYS A 122 2.28 -0.57 -11.46
N HIS A 123 3.45 -1.07 -11.07
CA HIS A 123 4.29 -1.87 -11.94
C HIS A 123 3.91 -3.34 -12.02
N TYR A 124 3.36 -3.91 -10.95
CA TYR A 124 3.11 -5.34 -10.85
C TYR A 124 1.65 -5.72 -10.64
N ALA A 125 0.77 -4.75 -10.48
CA ALA A 125 -0.66 -4.97 -10.32
C ALA A 125 -1.42 -3.87 -11.08
N SER A 126 -2.50 -3.35 -10.53
CA SER A 126 -3.24 -2.26 -11.17
C SER A 126 -3.95 -1.42 -10.12
N PHE A 127 -4.42 -0.25 -10.53
CA PHE A 127 -5.27 0.60 -9.68
C PHE A 127 -6.76 0.36 -9.93
N ASP A 128 -7.09 -0.70 -10.64
CA ASP A 128 -8.46 -1.18 -10.76
C ASP A 128 -8.70 -2.11 -9.59
N PHE A 129 -9.15 -1.54 -8.48
CA PHE A 129 -9.31 -2.30 -7.25
C PHE A 129 -10.65 -3.02 -7.20
N GLU A 130 -10.61 -4.26 -6.71
CA GLU A 130 -11.84 -4.95 -6.37
C GLU A 130 -12.49 -4.23 -5.20
N GLU A 131 -13.81 -4.11 -5.24
CA GLU A 131 -14.52 -3.53 -4.13
C GLU A 131 -14.43 -4.47 -2.94
N GLU A 132 -14.13 -3.90 -1.77
CA GLU A 132 -14.27 -4.64 -0.55
C GLU A 132 -15.72 -5.07 -0.45
N ASN A 133 -15.94 -6.31 -0.06
CA ASN A 133 -17.27 -6.85 -0.06
C ASN A 133 -18.06 -6.34 1.15
N ALA A 134 -18.40 -5.06 1.09
CA ALA A 134 -19.16 -4.41 2.14
C ALA A 134 -20.54 -5.02 2.32
N ALA A 135 -21.03 -5.73 1.31
CA ALA A 135 -22.31 -6.40 1.42
C ALA A 135 -22.32 -7.50 2.47
N GLU A 136 -21.13 -7.94 2.84
CA GLU A 136 -21.00 -8.92 3.91
C GLU A 136 -21.08 -8.30 5.28
N ALA A 137 -21.03 -7.00 5.31
CA ALA A 137 -21.13 -6.29 6.58
C ALA A 137 -22.54 -6.41 7.13
#